data_30fa4f6dc9b7ea55fede9d789d3027be
#
_entry.id   30fa4f6dc9b7ea55fede9d789d3027be
#
_cell.length_a   1.000
_cell.length_b   1.000
_cell.length_c   1.000
_cell.angle_alpha   90.00
_cell.angle_beta   90.00
_cell.angle_gamma   90.00
#
_symmetry.space_group_name_H-M   'P 1'
#
loop_
_entity.id
_entity.type
_entity.pdbx_description
1 polymer ?
#
loop_
_entity_poly.entity_id
_entity_poly.type
_entity_poly.pdbx_seq_one_letter_code
_entity_poly.pdbx_strand_id
1 'polypeptide(L)'
;MTSVTHLWKQIQAPGFDPVKGKDLVEQVKNVAMTSEAPAVVNFGTSGWRGEIGTEFTLRNIQVVGAAIVRMYKEASPELLKSLGIANFQELKDRGLVIGHDNRLLGHEFCQIVAREFDKEGVKIYYGGEMATPEFSAAVEMLGAACSVNMTPSHNPSHYNGIKFNPRDGGPAGPEITDVITRLSNEMMANHKFEPLVNLN
;
A
#
# COMPACT_ATOMS: atom_id res chain seq x y z
N MET A 1 12.09 12.63 21.57
CA MET A 1 12.08 12.38 20.11
C MET A 1 11.26 13.48 19.43
N THR A 2 11.78 14.10 18.40
CA THR A 2 11.04 15.11 17.61
C THR A 2 9.88 14.37 16.90
N SER A 3 8.64 14.88 17.01
CA SER A 3 7.51 14.21 16.35
C SER A 3 7.65 14.38 14.82
N VAL A 4 7.26 13.35 14.07
CA VAL A 4 7.27 13.37 12.60
C VAL A 4 6.47 14.54 12.04
N THR A 5 5.34 14.88 12.66
CA THR A 5 4.55 16.05 12.30
C THR A 5 5.35 17.36 12.41
N HIS A 6 6.28 17.47 13.37
CA HIS A 6 7.15 18.65 13.47
C HIS A 6 8.18 18.68 12.32
N LEU A 7 8.74 17.53 11.93
CA LEU A 7 9.64 17.45 10.77
C LEU A 7 8.92 17.87 9.49
N TRP A 8 7.69 17.39 9.29
CA TRP A 8 6.88 17.78 8.13
C TRP A 8 6.56 19.29 8.09
N LYS A 9 6.27 19.90 9.23
CA LYS A 9 6.07 21.36 9.29
C LYS A 9 7.30 22.14 8.82
N GLN A 10 8.50 21.65 9.12
CA GLN A 10 9.74 22.29 8.65
C GLN A 10 9.94 22.09 7.14
N ILE A 11 9.71 20.86 6.63
CA ILE A 11 9.83 20.54 5.20
C ILE A 11 8.82 21.31 4.35
N GLN A 12 7.63 21.56 4.87
CA GLN A 12 6.57 22.30 4.17
C GLN A 12 6.64 23.81 4.37
N ALA A 13 7.59 24.32 5.15
CA ALA A 13 7.73 25.76 5.39
C ALA A 13 8.08 26.50 4.09
N PRO A 14 7.54 27.72 3.89
CA PRO A 14 7.92 28.55 2.75
C PRO A 14 9.44 28.73 2.66
N GLY A 15 10.01 28.50 1.48
CA GLY A 15 11.45 28.60 1.26
C GLY A 15 12.28 27.38 1.67
N PHE A 16 11.63 26.26 1.96
CA PHE A 16 12.35 25.00 2.17
C PHE A 16 13.19 24.64 0.94
N ASP A 17 14.47 24.41 1.17
CA ASP A 17 15.41 23.98 0.15
C ASP A 17 15.67 22.46 0.33
N PRO A 18 15.23 21.59 -0.60
CA PRO A 18 15.38 20.14 -0.46
C PRO A 18 16.83 19.67 -0.34
N VAL A 19 17.77 20.40 -0.92
CA VAL A 19 19.19 20.06 -0.85
C VAL A 19 19.74 20.31 0.55
N LYS A 20 19.42 21.46 1.13
CA LYS A 20 19.82 21.83 2.51
C LYS A 20 19.01 21.09 3.57
N GLY A 21 17.75 20.74 3.25
CA GLY A 21 16.86 20.01 4.15
C GLY A 21 16.93 18.50 4.01
N LYS A 22 17.91 17.93 3.32
CA LYS A 22 18.05 16.49 3.10
C LYS A 22 17.99 15.69 4.40
N ASP A 23 18.63 16.17 5.45
CA ASP A 23 18.62 15.48 6.76
C ASP A 23 17.23 15.39 7.38
N LEU A 24 16.35 16.37 7.17
CA LEU A 24 14.97 16.33 7.64
C LEU A 24 14.17 15.26 6.89
N VAL A 25 14.36 15.15 5.59
CA VAL A 25 13.72 14.12 4.76
C VAL A 25 14.18 12.72 5.18
N GLU A 26 15.48 12.54 5.40
CA GLU A 26 16.02 11.25 5.87
C GLU A 26 15.51 10.88 7.28
N GLN A 27 15.32 11.84 8.18
CA GLN A 27 14.70 11.58 9.47
C GLN A 27 13.24 11.09 9.32
N VAL A 28 12.46 11.69 8.42
CA VAL A 28 11.08 11.24 8.14
C VAL A 28 11.09 9.82 7.57
N LYS A 29 11.96 9.54 6.59
CA LYS A 29 12.11 8.19 6.03
C LYS A 29 12.45 7.18 7.12
N ASN A 30 13.43 7.48 7.97
CA ASN A 30 13.82 6.59 9.05
C ASN A 30 12.65 6.27 9.98
N VAL A 31 11.86 7.26 10.39
CA VAL A 31 10.67 7.03 11.22
C VAL A 31 9.65 6.17 10.48
N ALA A 32 9.35 6.45 9.20
CA ALA A 32 8.40 5.66 8.42
C ALA A 32 8.84 4.20 8.22
N MET A 33 10.17 3.98 8.14
CA MET A 33 10.74 2.65 7.94
C MET A 33 10.87 1.83 9.23
N THR A 34 10.97 2.48 10.39
CA THR A 34 11.28 1.82 11.68
C THR A 34 10.17 1.88 12.70
N SER A 35 9.13 2.70 12.50
CA SER A 35 8.02 2.82 13.43
C SER A 35 7.21 1.53 13.51
N GLU A 36 6.99 1.04 14.72
CA GLU A 36 6.14 -0.11 15.02
C GLU A 36 4.75 0.30 15.56
N ALA A 37 4.47 1.61 15.62
CA ALA A 37 3.19 2.11 16.10
C ALA A 37 2.04 1.66 15.19
N PRO A 38 0.99 1.01 15.75
CA PRO A 38 -0.16 0.58 14.97
C PRO A 38 -1.00 1.79 14.55
N ALA A 39 -1.61 1.70 13.36
CA ALA A 39 -2.58 2.68 12.88
C ALA A 39 -3.99 2.07 12.82
N VAL A 40 -5.00 2.93 12.83
CA VAL A 40 -6.37 2.54 12.48
C VAL A 40 -6.52 2.64 10.96
N VAL A 41 -6.88 1.53 10.35
CA VAL A 41 -7.14 1.45 8.90
C VAL A 41 -8.61 1.68 8.63
N ASN A 42 -8.91 2.65 7.77
CA ASN A 42 -10.24 2.88 7.22
C ASN A 42 -10.12 2.89 5.68
N PHE A 43 -10.26 1.71 5.10
CA PHE A 43 -10.04 1.48 3.68
C PHE A 43 -11.35 1.69 2.91
N GLY A 44 -11.49 2.80 2.23
CA GLY A 44 -12.65 3.10 1.39
C GLY A 44 -12.40 2.83 -0.10
N THR A 45 -13.38 3.13 -0.95
CA THR A 45 -13.28 3.02 -2.43
C THR A 45 -12.13 3.87 -3.01
N SER A 46 -11.74 4.92 -2.31
CA SER A 46 -10.55 5.75 -2.65
C SER A 46 -9.26 5.25 -2.02
N GLY A 47 -9.26 4.07 -1.41
CA GLY A 47 -8.14 3.49 -0.67
C GLY A 47 -8.03 4.00 0.77
N TRP A 48 -6.92 3.67 1.43
CA TRP A 48 -6.55 4.20 2.73
C TRP A 48 -5.40 5.18 2.58
N ARG A 49 -5.42 6.28 3.33
CA ARG A 49 -4.43 7.35 3.27
C ARG A 49 -3.98 7.71 4.67
N GLY A 50 -2.72 8.09 4.82
CA GLY A 50 -2.14 8.51 6.09
C GLY A 50 -0.91 9.40 5.93
N GLU A 51 -0.54 10.09 6.99
CA GLU A 51 0.71 10.87 7.05
C GLU A 51 1.90 9.91 7.12
N ILE A 52 2.89 10.13 6.25
CA ILE A 52 4.12 9.30 6.20
C ILE A 52 4.89 9.44 7.51
N GLY A 53 5.16 8.31 8.15
CA GLY A 53 5.85 8.22 9.44
C GLY A 53 4.92 8.29 10.66
N THR A 54 3.62 8.52 10.47
CA THR A 54 2.59 8.44 11.52
C THR A 54 1.71 7.22 11.30
N GLU A 55 0.67 7.33 10.46
CA GLU A 55 -0.17 6.19 10.10
C GLU A 55 0.47 5.37 8.97
N PHE A 56 1.08 6.05 7.99
CA PHE A 56 1.64 5.42 6.80
C PHE A 56 3.12 5.08 7.02
N THR A 57 3.37 3.88 7.56
CA THR A 57 4.69 3.32 7.87
C THR A 57 4.87 1.99 7.17
N LEU A 58 6.11 1.51 7.01
CA LEU A 58 6.36 0.20 6.39
C LEU A 58 5.62 -0.92 7.11
N ARG A 59 5.65 -0.91 8.47
CA ARG A 59 4.93 -1.89 9.27
C ARG A 59 3.43 -1.90 8.97
N ASN A 60 2.80 -0.73 8.99
CA ASN A 60 1.35 -0.64 8.80
C ASN A 60 0.94 -1.02 7.37
N ILE A 61 1.74 -0.65 6.37
CA ILE A 61 1.54 -1.06 4.97
C ILE A 61 1.77 -2.56 4.78
N GLN A 62 2.74 -3.15 5.47
CA GLN A 62 2.90 -4.60 5.49
C GLN A 62 1.64 -5.30 5.99
N VAL A 63 1.07 -4.81 7.11
CA VAL A 63 -0.18 -5.38 7.65
C VAL A 63 -1.32 -5.29 6.65
N VAL A 64 -1.49 -4.15 5.97
CA VAL A 64 -2.53 -3.99 4.95
C VAL A 64 -2.29 -4.92 3.75
N GLY A 65 -1.05 -5.06 3.31
CA GLY A 65 -0.69 -6.02 2.26
C GLY A 65 -1.03 -7.47 2.64
N ALA A 66 -0.64 -7.87 3.85
CA ALA A 66 -0.97 -9.19 4.39
C ALA A 66 -2.48 -9.40 4.57
N ALA A 67 -3.23 -8.35 4.95
CA ALA A 67 -4.69 -8.40 5.07
C ALA A 67 -5.37 -8.59 3.70
N ILE A 68 -4.86 -7.95 2.64
CA ILE A 68 -5.36 -8.16 1.28
C ILE A 68 -5.10 -9.61 0.84
N VAL A 69 -3.93 -10.14 1.08
CA VAL A 69 -3.63 -11.57 0.79
C VAL A 69 -4.56 -12.50 1.58
N ARG A 70 -4.75 -12.23 2.88
CA ARG A 70 -5.63 -13.01 3.74
C ARG A 70 -7.09 -12.94 3.26
N MET A 71 -7.54 -11.78 2.80
CA MET A 71 -8.87 -11.64 2.19
C MET A 71 -9.08 -12.64 1.05
N TYR A 72 -8.13 -12.78 0.16
CA TYR A 72 -8.21 -13.75 -0.94
C TYR A 72 -8.21 -15.21 -0.47
N LYS A 73 -7.45 -15.53 0.57
CA LYS A 73 -7.35 -16.89 1.14
C LYS A 73 -8.65 -17.31 1.84
N GLU A 74 -9.34 -16.36 2.48
CA GLU A 74 -10.54 -16.60 3.28
C GLU A 74 -11.84 -16.17 2.55
N ALA A 75 -11.75 -15.78 1.28
CA ALA A 75 -12.88 -15.23 0.52
C ALA A 75 -14.02 -16.24 0.38
N SER A 76 -15.25 -15.77 0.69
CA SER A 76 -16.47 -16.50 0.34
C SER A 76 -16.67 -16.55 -1.19
N PRO A 77 -17.52 -17.45 -1.70
CA PRO A 77 -17.85 -17.46 -3.13
C PRO A 77 -18.38 -16.13 -3.65
N GLU A 78 -19.14 -15.39 -2.85
CA GLU A 78 -19.66 -14.06 -3.20
C GLU A 78 -18.53 -13.03 -3.31
N LEU A 79 -17.59 -13.05 -2.34
CA LEU A 79 -16.44 -12.15 -2.38
C LEU A 79 -15.50 -12.48 -3.54
N LEU A 80 -15.25 -13.76 -3.84
CA LEU A 80 -14.48 -14.17 -5.02
C LEU A 80 -15.11 -13.65 -6.30
N LYS A 81 -16.43 -13.67 -6.40
CA LYS A 81 -17.16 -13.11 -7.54
C LYS A 81 -16.92 -11.60 -7.66
N SER A 82 -16.98 -10.85 -6.56
CA SER A 82 -16.68 -9.40 -6.53
C SER A 82 -15.21 -9.11 -6.88
N LEU A 83 -14.29 -9.99 -6.47
CA LEU A 83 -12.87 -9.91 -6.83
C LEU A 83 -12.60 -10.29 -8.31
N GLY A 84 -13.56 -10.93 -8.98
CA GLY A 84 -13.47 -11.34 -10.37
C GLY A 84 -12.60 -12.57 -10.63
N ILE A 85 -12.39 -13.42 -9.62
CA ILE A 85 -11.61 -14.67 -9.71
C ILE A 85 -12.35 -15.84 -9.09
N ALA A 86 -11.99 -17.07 -9.49
CA ALA A 86 -12.64 -18.28 -9.02
C ALA A 86 -12.09 -18.79 -7.67
N ASN A 87 -10.81 -18.57 -7.39
CA ASN A 87 -10.15 -19.09 -6.18
C ASN A 87 -8.77 -18.45 -5.99
N PHE A 88 -8.12 -18.77 -4.86
CA PHE A 88 -6.78 -18.26 -4.53
C PHE A 88 -5.68 -18.70 -5.52
N GLN A 89 -5.80 -19.87 -6.16
CA GLN A 89 -4.84 -20.29 -7.16
C GLN A 89 -4.88 -19.36 -8.40
N GLU A 90 -6.06 -18.92 -8.80
CA GLU A 90 -6.19 -17.96 -9.91
C GLU A 90 -5.51 -16.60 -9.60
N LEU A 91 -5.52 -16.13 -8.33
CA LEU A 91 -4.71 -14.98 -7.92
C LEU A 91 -3.22 -15.23 -8.17
N LYS A 92 -2.70 -16.42 -7.78
CA LYS A 92 -1.28 -16.76 -7.96
C LYS A 92 -0.87 -16.76 -9.42
N ASP A 93 -1.69 -17.38 -10.26
CA ASP A 93 -1.40 -17.57 -11.69
C ASP A 93 -1.48 -16.24 -12.47
N ARG A 94 -2.48 -15.40 -12.15
CA ARG A 94 -2.69 -14.11 -12.82
C ARG A 94 -1.80 -13.01 -12.27
N GLY A 95 -1.55 -13.01 -10.97
CA GLY A 95 -0.66 -12.07 -10.30
C GLY A 95 -1.27 -10.73 -9.93
N LEU A 96 -0.42 -9.92 -9.32
CA LEU A 96 -0.64 -8.57 -8.84
C LEU A 96 0.11 -7.57 -9.72
N VAL A 97 -0.57 -6.52 -10.21
CA VAL A 97 0.09 -5.30 -10.73
C VAL A 97 0.31 -4.34 -9.57
N ILE A 98 1.53 -3.87 -9.37
CA ILE A 98 1.85 -2.94 -8.30
C ILE A 98 2.79 -1.83 -8.78
N GLY A 99 2.56 -0.61 -8.31
CA GLY A 99 3.37 0.57 -8.60
C GLY A 99 2.97 1.73 -7.71
N HIS A 100 3.56 2.89 -7.96
CA HIS A 100 3.41 4.07 -7.11
C HIS A 100 3.39 5.37 -7.93
N ASP A 101 2.90 6.45 -7.34
CA ASP A 101 3.17 7.80 -7.83
C ASP A 101 4.56 8.28 -7.37
N ASN A 102 4.91 9.55 -7.65
CA ASN A 102 6.23 10.12 -7.34
C ASN A 102 6.43 10.56 -5.88
N ARG A 103 5.64 10.03 -4.94
CA ARG A 103 5.74 10.41 -3.53
C ARG A 103 6.82 9.66 -2.78
N LEU A 104 7.25 10.28 -1.67
CA LEU A 104 8.28 9.74 -0.78
C LEU A 104 7.93 8.31 -0.36
N LEU A 105 8.91 7.39 -0.43
CA LEU A 105 8.83 5.99 -0.06
C LEU A 105 7.81 5.16 -0.88
N GLY A 106 7.34 5.65 -2.04
CA GLY A 106 6.43 4.89 -2.89
C GLY A 106 6.99 3.52 -3.30
N HIS A 107 8.26 3.49 -3.67
CA HIS A 107 8.97 2.26 -4.03
C HIS A 107 9.04 1.26 -2.86
N GLU A 108 9.47 1.71 -1.66
CA GLU A 108 9.61 0.88 -0.47
C GLU A 108 8.25 0.33 0.00
N PHE A 109 7.19 1.14 -0.10
CA PHE A 109 5.83 0.69 0.19
C PHE A 109 5.34 -0.35 -0.82
N CYS A 110 5.66 -0.21 -2.11
CA CYS A 110 5.38 -1.25 -3.10
C CYS A 110 6.09 -2.55 -2.77
N GLN A 111 7.38 -2.48 -2.42
CA GLN A 111 8.18 -3.66 -2.14
C GLN A 111 7.66 -4.44 -0.92
N ILE A 112 7.25 -3.75 0.16
CA ILE A 112 6.72 -4.42 1.35
C ILE A 112 5.40 -5.14 1.06
N VAL A 113 4.51 -4.55 0.24
CA VAL A 113 3.26 -5.20 -0.18
C VAL A 113 3.54 -6.35 -1.14
N ALA A 114 4.37 -6.13 -2.16
CA ALA A 114 4.74 -7.17 -3.12
C ALA A 114 5.30 -8.41 -2.42
N ARG A 115 6.13 -8.22 -1.38
CA ARG A 115 6.67 -9.31 -0.57
C ARG A 115 5.58 -10.14 0.12
N GLU A 116 4.50 -9.52 0.62
CA GLU A 116 3.42 -10.28 1.26
C GLU A 116 2.67 -11.16 0.25
N PHE A 117 2.53 -10.73 -0.99
CA PHE A 117 1.98 -11.54 -2.07
C PHE A 117 2.97 -12.61 -2.56
N ASP A 118 4.25 -12.28 -2.70
CA ASP A 118 5.31 -13.19 -3.15
C ASP A 118 5.52 -14.36 -2.18
N LYS A 119 5.42 -14.16 -0.87
CA LYS A 119 5.44 -15.22 0.16
C LYS A 119 4.41 -16.32 -0.11
N GLU A 120 3.32 -16.01 -0.76
CA GLU A 120 2.26 -16.94 -1.13
C GLU A 120 2.41 -17.49 -2.56
N GLY A 121 3.46 -17.10 -3.27
CA GLY A 121 3.73 -17.49 -4.65
C GLY A 121 2.85 -16.79 -5.67
N VAL A 122 2.37 -15.59 -5.37
CA VAL A 122 1.64 -14.73 -6.32
C VAL A 122 2.63 -14.06 -7.24
N LYS A 123 2.38 -14.12 -8.54
CA LYS A 123 3.19 -13.44 -9.56
C LYS A 123 3.10 -11.92 -9.39
N ILE A 124 4.23 -11.22 -9.48
CA ILE A 124 4.29 -9.76 -9.31
C ILE A 124 4.66 -9.10 -10.64
N TYR A 125 3.86 -8.11 -11.04
CA TYR A 125 4.13 -7.19 -12.14
C TYR A 125 4.40 -5.81 -11.56
N TYR A 126 5.67 -5.46 -11.40
CA TYR A 126 6.07 -4.16 -10.87
C TYR A 126 6.19 -3.13 -11.99
N GLY A 127 5.36 -2.09 -11.95
CA GLY A 127 5.31 -1.04 -12.96
C GLY A 127 6.17 0.19 -12.64
N GLY A 128 6.72 0.28 -11.43
CA GLY A 128 7.44 1.47 -11.01
C GLY A 128 6.54 2.67 -10.77
N GLU A 129 6.97 3.84 -11.24
CA GLU A 129 6.17 5.06 -11.19
C GLU A 129 5.10 5.04 -12.28
N MET A 130 3.83 5.05 -11.88
CA MET A 130 2.66 4.90 -12.76
C MET A 130 1.55 5.89 -12.39
N ALA A 131 0.84 6.36 -13.41
CA ALA A 131 -0.41 7.11 -13.22
C ALA A 131 -1.59 6.15 -12.95
N THR A 132 -2.60 6.61 -12.18
CA THR A 132 -3.75 5.77 -11.79
C THR A 132 -4.44 5.06 -12.98
N PRO A 133 -4.67 5.66 -14.16
CA PRO A 133 -5.28 4.94 -15.30
C PRO A 133 -4.43 3.80 -15.85
N GLU A 134 -3.11 3.86 -15.69
CA GLU A 134 -2.20 2.82 -16.19
C GLU A 134 -2.36 1.52 -15.41
N PHE A 135 -2.76 1.57 -14.13
CA PHE A 135 -3.05 0.37 -13.34
C PHE A 135 -4.26 -0.38 -13.89
N SER A 136 -5.35 0.32 -14.23
CA SER A 136 -6.53 -0.30 -14.84
C SER A 136 -6.20 -0.94 -16.19
N ALA A 137 -5.47 -0.22 -17.05
CA ALA A 137 -5.01 -0.73 -18.34
C ALA A 137 -4.08 -1.95 -18.18
N ALA A 138 -3.14 -1.91 -17.22
CA ALA A 138 -2.21 -3.01 -16.97
C ALA A 138 -2.92 -4.28 -16.47
N VAL A 139 -3.92 -4.13 -15.58
CA VAL A 139 -4.73 -5.28 -15.12
C VAL A 139 -5.41 -5.96 -16.31
N GLU A 140 -6.01 -5.21 -17.21
CA GLU A 140 -6.68 -5.73 -18.40
C GLU A 140 -5.67 -6.37 -19.39
N MET A 141 -4.62 -5.63 -19.74
CA MET A 141 -3.64 -6.07 -20.75
C MET A 141 -2.84 -7.30 -20.32
N LEU A 142 -2.50 -7.42 -19.04
CA LEU A 142 -1.75 -8.54 -18.49
C LEU A 142 -2.67 -9.69 -18.04
N GLY A 143 -3.98 -9.47 -17.99
CA GLY A 143 -4.95 -10.40 -17.42
C GLY A 143 -4.70 -10.65 -15.93
N ALA A 144 -4.13 -9.66 -15.21
CA ALA A 144 -3.81 -9.76 -13.80
C ALA A 144 -5.07 -9.91 -12.93
N ALA A 145 -4.91 -10.44 -11.72
CA ALA A 145 -6.03 -10.64 -10.80
C ALA A 145 -6.44 -9.36 -10.06
N CYS A 146 -5.52 -8.43 -9.87
CA CYS A 146 -5.75 -7.18 -9.16
C CYS A 146 -4.61 -6.20 -9.39
N SER A 147 -4.81 -4.96 -8.90
CA SER A 147 -3.70 -4.02 -8.74
C SER A 147 -3.68 -3.35 -7.38
N VAL A 148 -2.48 -2.95 -6.96
CA VAL A 148 -2.22 -2.08 -5.82
C VAL A 148 -1.47 -0.84 -6.30
N ASN A 149 -2.04 0.33 -6.02
CA ASN A 149 -1.47 1.61 -6.38
C ASN A 149 -1.13 2.41 -5.12
N MET A 150 0.17 2.70 -4.93
CA MET A 150 0.63 3.57 -3.84
C MET A 150 0.46 5.02 -4.24
N THR A 151 -0.64 5.62 -3.84
CA THR A 151 -0.97 7.04 -4.10
C THR A 151 -2.03 7.55 -3.15
N PRO A 152 -1.88 8.74 -2.58
CA PRO A 152 -2.95 9.43 -1.84
C PRO A 152 -3.76 10.37 -2.73
N SER A 153 -3.63 10.27 -4.07
CA SER A 153 -4.30 11.16 -5.03
C SER A 153 -3.85 12.63 -4.87
N HIS A 154 -4.75 13.51 -4.45
CA HIS A 154 -4.53 14.95 -4.31
C HIS A 154 -4.18 15.42 -2.89
N ASN A 155 -3.95 14.51 -1.94
CA ASN A 155 -3.54 14.88 -0.60
C ASN A 155 -2.17 15.61 -0.62
N PRO A 156 -1.86 16.44 0.39
CA PRO A 156 -0.56 17.11 0.53
C PRO A 156 0.63 16.15 0.47
N SER A 157 1.83 16.67 0.19
CA SER A 157 3.04 15.88 -0.08
C SER A 157 3.51 14.98 1.07
N HIS A 158 3.11 15.26 2.31
CA HIS A 158 3.41 14.45 3.48
C HIS A 158 2.47 13.25 3.68
N TYR A 159 1.48 13.08 2.81
CA TYR A 159 0.62 11.90 2.78
C TYR A 159 1.11 10.88 1.74
N ASN A 160 0.87 9.60 2.03
CA ASN A 160 0.83 8.56 1.03
C ASN A 160 -0.49 7.78 1.17
N GLY A 161 -0.76 6.84 0.28
CA GLY A 161 -1.97 6.06 0.27
C GLY A 161 -1.80 4.74 -0.46
N ILE A 162 -2.70 3.80 -0.19
CA ILE A 162 -2.80 2.52 -0.86
C ILE A 162 -4.20 2.35 -1.41
N LYS A 163 -4.32 2.10 -2.72
CA LYS A 163 -5.55 1.76 -3.41
C LYS A 163 -5.50 0.33 -3.88
N PHE A 164 -6.64 -0.33 -3.84
CA PHE A 164 -6.80 -1.68 -4.34
C PHE A 164 -7.88 -1.69 -5.43
N ASN A 165 -7.57 -2.31 -6.56
CA ASN A 165 -8.53 -2.55 -7.63
C ASN A 165 -8.61 -4.05 -7.90
N PRO A 166 -9.83 -4.63 -7.95
CA PRO A 166 -10.03 -6.02 -8.36
C PRO A 166 -9.76 -6.22 -9.85
N ARG A 167 -10.08 -7.39 -10.37
CA ARG A 167 -9.73 -7.82 -11.72
C ARG A 167 -10.34 -6.98 -12.86
N ASP A 168 -11.44 -6.31 -12.61
CA ASP A 168 -12.05 -5.39 -13.60
C ASP A 168 -11.26 -4.07 -13.76
N GLY A 169 -10.21 -3.87 -12.92
CA GLY A 169 -9.39 -2.66 -12.95
C GLY A 169 -10.08 -1.42 -12.38
N GLY A 170 -11.32 -1.52 -11.96
CA GLY A 170 -12.10 -0.45 -11.34
C GLY A 170 -11.79 -0.30 -9.83
N PRO A 171 -12.31 0.74 -9.18
CA PRO A 171 -12.17 0.89 -7.74
C PRO A 171 -12.96 -0.21 -7.00
N ALA A 172 -12.37 -0.77 -5.93
CA ALA A 172 -13.03 -1.78 -5.12
C ALA A 172 -14.31 -1.24 -4.45
N GLY A 173 -15.37 -2.03 -4.49
CA GLY A 173 -16.62 -1.71 -3.80
C GLY A 173 -16.55 -1.95 -2.28
N PRO A 174 -17.59 -1.51 -1.53
CA PRO A 174 -17.64 -1.66 -0.07
C PRO A 174 -17.49 -3.12 0.39
N GLU A 175 -18.03 -4.09 -0.34
CA GLU A 175 -17.95 -5.51 -0.04
C GLU A 175 -16.50 -6.05 0.00
N ILE A 176 -15.57 -5.36 -0.67
CA ILE A 176 -14.14 -5.66 -0.66
C ILE A 176 -13.43 -4.79 0.38
N THR A 177 -13.68 -3.47 0.37
CA THR A 177 -12.95 -2.52 1.21
C THR A 177 -13.25 -2.68 2.70
N ASP A 178 -14.48 -3.08 3.06
CA ASP A 178 -14.86 -3.37 4.44
C ASP A 178 -14.13 -4.62 4.97
N VAL A 179 -13.94 -5.62 4.12
CA VAL A 179 -13.15 -6.82 4.48
C VAL A 179 -11.68 -6.45 4.69
N ILE A 180 -11.08 -5.64 3.80
CA ILE A 180 -9.70 -5.16 3.96
C ILE A 180 -9.58 -4.37 5.28
N THR A 181 -10.52 -3.45 5.55
CA THR A 181 -10.56 -2.66 6.79
C THR A 181 -10.60 -3.56 8.02
N ARG A 182 -11.52 -4.50 8.07
CA ARG A 182 -11.70 -5.43 9.21
C ARG A 182 -10.44 -6.26 9.42
N LEU A 183 -9.94 -6.93 8.39
CA LEU A 183 -8.75 -7.79 8.50
C LEU A 183 -7.49 -7.00 8.87
N SER A 184 -7.31 -5.80 8.30
CA SER A 184 -6.18 -4.94 8.66
C SER A 184 -6.22 -4.58 10.15
N ASN A 185 -7.36 -4.13 10.67
CA ASN A 185 -7.46 -3.76 12.08
C ASN A 185 -7.35 -4.96 13.03
N GLU A 186 -7.89 -6.14 12.66
CA GLU A 186 -7.68 -7.39 13.41
C GLU A 186 -6.19 -7.75 13.51
N MET A 187 -5.45 -7.60 12.41
CA MET A 187 -4.03 -7.95 12.34
C MET A 187 -3.14 -6.87 12.96
N MET A 188 -3.56 -5.61 12.96
CA MET A 188 -2.74 -4.47 13.37
C MET A 188 -2.21 -4.59 14.81
N ALA A 189 -2.99 -5.16 15.71
CA ALA A 189 -2.61 -5.33 17.11
C ALA A 189 -1.56 -6.45 17.34
N ASN A 190 -1.51 -7.47 16.48
CA ASN A 190 -0.78 -8.71 16.72
C ASN A 190 0.29 -9.02 15.66
N HIS A 191 0.38 -8.23 14.60
CA HIS A 191 1.33 -8.47 13.52
C HIS A 191 2.75 -8.12 13.94
N LYS A 192 3.65 -9.08 13.82
CA LYS A 192 5.09 -8.83 13.98
C LYS A 192 5.63 -8.22 12.70
N PHE A 193 6.23 -7.05 12.82
CA PHE A 193 6.90 -6.40 11.70
C PHE A 193 8.14 -7.18 11.27
N GLU A 194 8.20 -7.49 10.00
CA GLU A 194 9.39 -8.05 9.36
C GLU A 194 10.03 -6.97 8.50
N PRO A 195 11.12 -6.34 8.96
CA PRO A 195 11.80 -5.31 8.19
C PRO A 195 12.18 -5.78 6.79
N LEU A 196 12.22 -4.88 5.82
CA LEU A 196 12.79 -5.15 4.51
C LEU A 196 14.30 -5.35 4.69
N VAL A 197 14.75 -6.60 4.63
CA VAL A 197 16.17 -6.94 4.67
C VAL A 197 16.70 -6.89 3.25
N ASN A 198 17.61 -5.93 2.99
CA ASN A 198 18.34 -5.77 1.72
C ASN A 198 17.44 -5.69 0.47
N LEU A 199 16.87 -4.53 0.25
CA LEU A 199 16.34 -4.13 -1.04
C LEU A 199 17.53 -3.62 -1.90
N ASN A 200 18.25 -4.57 -2.51
CA ASN A 200 19.20 -4.28 -3.57
C ASN A 200 18.54 -4.52 -4.92
#